data_c038003d961ca652d7069aac66a7e89e
#
_entry.id   c038003d961ca652d7069aac66a7e89e
#
_cell.length_a   1.000
_cell.length_b   1.000
_cell.length_c   1.000
_cell.angle_alpha   90.00
_cell.angle_beta   90.00
_cell.angle_gamma   90.00
#
_symmetry.space_group_name_H-M   'P 1'
#
loop_
_entity.id
_entity.type
_entity.pdbx_description
1 polymer ?
#
loop_
_entity_poly.entity_id
_entity_poly.type
_entity_poly.pdbx_seq_one_letter_code
_entity_poly.pdbx_strand_id
1 'polypeptide(L)'
;MGQYSRNNVSRRPNGQENRENPHPLPSEVLVVGSGLMLKIPEEKDAGEIFQKIDSNRDYLRAWLPWLDDVITVEDELEAIRSRPSLLDSCMYVILLDGKIVGTVGINSFDWENRMFTVGYWLSEDLTGQGIVTKCCSRLIHHCFEDLGHHRACILVAVENFPSRGVPTRLGMRLEGISKDREWLYDHYVDAAVYAITKPEWDLLGVE
;
A
#
# COMPACT_ATOMS: atom_id res chain seq x y z
N MET A 1 3.97 13.70 -16.47
CA MET A 1 5.42 13.52 -16.30
C MET A 1 5.80 14.02 -14.91
N GLY A 2 5.60 13.23 -13.89
CA GLY A 2 6.05 13.52 -12.53
C GLY A 2 7.49 13.03 -12.38
N GLN A 3 8.46 13.93 -12.59
CA GLN A 3 9.87 13.65 -12.34
C GLN A 3 10.07 13.46 -10.84
N TYR A 4 10.41 12.25 -10.43
CA TYR A 4 11.13 12.06 -9.18
C TYR A 4 12.46 12.80 -9.29
N SER A 5 12.59 13.89 -8.55
CA SER A 5 13.80 14.67 -8.45
C SER A 5 14.93 13.79 -7.90
N ARG A 6 15.91 13.47 -8.75
CA ARG A 6 17.18 12.86 -8.34
C ARG A 6 17.98 13.94 -7.60
N ASN A 7 17.95 13.95 -6.29
CA ASN A 7 18.87 14.75 -5.51
C ASN A 7 20.01 13.87 -4.99
N ASN A 8 21.18 14.20 -5.53
CA ASN A 8 22.53 14.06 -4.99
C ASN A 8 22.82 12.92 -4.01
N VAL A 9 23.17 11.77 -4.57
CA VAL A 9 24.00 10.80 -3.87
C VAL A 9 25.44 11.29 -3.99
N SER A 10 26.00 11.87 -2.93
CA SER A 10 27.43 12.09 -2.78
C SER A 10 28.15 10.74 -2.87
N ARG A 11 28.98 10.55 -3.90
CA ARG A 11 29.86 9.39 -4.06
C ARG A 11 30.77 9.27 -2.84
N ARG A 12 30.57 8.23 -2.03
CA ARG A 12 31.58 7.75 -1.08
C ARG A 12 32.49 6.74 -1.78
N PRO A 13 33.80 6.74 -1.51
CA PRO A 13 34.72 5.85 -2.17
C PRO A 13 34.58 4.40 -1.70
N ASN A 14 34.89 3.47 -2.61
CA ASN A 14 34.91 2.02 -2.50
C ASN A 14 35.37 1.47 -1.15
N GLY A 15 34.52 0.73 -0.50
CA GLY A 15 34.77 -0.27 0.51
C GLY A 15 33.58 -1.18 0.53
N GLN A 16 33.64 -2.31 -0.20
CA GLN A 16 32.67 -3.39 -0.12
C GLN A 16 32.83 -4.08 1.25
N GLU A 17 32.16 -3.57 2.26
CA GLU A 17 31.73 -4.39 3.38
C GLU A 17 30.31 -4.86 3.04
N ASN A 18 30.09 -6.18 3.02
CA ASN A 18 28.76 -6.80 3.11
C ASN A 18 28.09 -6.29 4.39
N ARG A 19 27.48 -5.14 4.35
CA ARG A 19 26.58 -4.68 5.42
C ARG A 19 25.32 -5.48 5.25
N GLU A 20 25.14 -6.46 6.13
CA GLU A 20 23.84 -7.05 6.37
C GLU A 20 22.83 -5.90 6.49
N ASN A 21 21.72 -6.03 5.78
CA ASN A 21 20.67 -5.02 5.77
C ASN A 21 20.20 -4.78 7.21
N PRO A 22 20.32 -3.55 7.76
CA PRO A 22 20.03 -3.29 9.17
C PRO A 22 18.52 -3.35 9.51
N HIS A 23 17.66 -3.49 8.49
CA HIS A 23 16.20 -3.47 8.67
C HIS A 23 15.58 -4.84 8.38
N PRO A 24 14.57 -5.26 9.14
CA PRO A 24 13.83 -6.49 8.88
C PRO A 24 13.05 -6.36 7.56
N LEU A 25 12.92 -7.48 6.85
CA LEU A 25 12.12 -7.53 5.64
C LEU A 25 10.66 -7.87 5.98
N PRO A 26 9.69 -7.32 5.22
CA PRO A 26 8.30 -7.72 5.33
C PRO A 26 8.11 -9.23 5.08
N SER A 27 7.21 -9.85 5.84
CA SER A 27 6.87 -11.27 5.66
C SER A 27 6.21 -11.52 4.30
N GLU A 28 6.55 -12.62 3.63
CA GLU A 28 5.98 -12.95 2.31
C GLU A 28 4.46 -13.20 2.35
N VAL A 29 3.98 -13.72 3.48
CA VAL A 29 2.56 -14.04 3.69
C VAL A 29 2.10 -13.57 5.07
N LEU A 30 0.95 -12.92 5.14
CA LEU A 30 0.29 -12.53 6.37
C LEU A 30 -1.13 -13.13 6.41
N VAL A 31 -1.41 -13.95 7.42
CA VAL A 31 -2.75 -14.47 7.66
C VAL A 31 -3.59 -13.37 8.31
N VAL A 32 -4.75 -13.06 7.72
CA VAL A 32 -5.68 -12.03 8.22
C VAL A 32 -6.85 -12.66 8.98
N GLY A 33 -7.31 -13.81 8.50
CA GLY A 33 -8.41 -14.55 9.10
C GLY A 33 -8.81 -15.76 8.25
N SER A 34 -9.92 -16.40 8.59
CA SER A 34 -10.42 -17.57 7.83
C SER A 34 -10.65 -17.21 6.37
N GLY A 35 -9.91 -17.85 5.45
CA GLY A 35 -9.98 -17.64 4.01
C GLY A 35 -9.38 -16.31 3.51
N LEU A 36 -8.90 -15.43 4.40
CA LEU A 36 -8.36 -14.12 4.03
C LEU A 36 -6.86 -14.04 4.35
N MET A 37 -6.04 -13.80 3.33
CA MET A 37 -4.57 -13.70 3.43
C MET A 37 -4.02 -12.58 2.58
N LEU A 38 -2.85 -12.10 2.92
CA LEU A 38 -2.01 -11.20 2.13
C LEU A 38 -0.79 -11.98 1.68
N LYS A 39 -0.44 -11.88 0.39
CA LYS A 39 0.74 -12.53 -0.19
C LYS A 39 1.48 -11.55 -1.08
N ILE A 40 2.81 -11.49 -0.98
CA ILE A 40 3.64 -10.76 -1.96
C ILE A 40 3.44 -11.42 -3.32
N PRO A 41 3.05 -10.66 -4.38
CA PRO A 41 2.77 -11.25 -5.68
C PRO A 41 4.03 -11.82 -6.34
N GLU A 42 3.87 -12.93 -7.03
CA GLU A 42 4.86 -13.56 -7.90
C GLU A 42 4.48 -13.33 -9.37
N GLU A 43 5.42 -13.55 -10.30
CA GLU A 43 5.17 -13.37 -11.75
C GLU A 43 3.94 -14.16 -12.25
N LYS A 44 3.69 -15.35 -11.72
CA LYS A 44 2.52 -16.17 -12.06
C LYS A 44 1.18 -15.53 -11.70
N ASP A 45 1.17 -14.57 -10.77
CA ASP A 45 -0.04 -13.90 -10.30
C ASP A 45 -0.46 -12.75 -11.24
N ALA A 46 0.43 -12.31 -12.16
CA ALA A 46 0.21 -11.16 -13.04
C ALA A 46 -1.10 -11.25 -13.84
N GLY A 47 -1.39 -12.44 -14.41
CA GLY A 47 -2.61 -12.64 -15.20
C GLY A 47 -3.89 -12.47 -14.38
N GLU A 48 -3.94 -12.98 -13.15
CA GLU A 48 -5.10 -12.86 -12.26
C GLU A 48 -5.24 -11.42 -11.74
N ILE A 49 -4.13 -10.75 -11.38
CA ILE A 49 -4.13 -9.35 -10.96
C ILE A 49 -4.65 -8.46 -12.09
N PHE A 50 -4.10 -8.61 -13.31
CA PHE A 50 -4.54 -7.84 -14.47
C PHE A 50 -6.03 -8.05 -14.76
N GLN A 51 -6.49 -9.30 -14.78
CA GLN A 51 -7.92 -9.60 -14.99
C GLN A 51 -8.80 -8.90 -13.95
N LYS A 52 -8.34 -8.86 -12.71
CA LYS A 52 -9.07 -8.19 -11.63
C LYS A 52 -9.07 -6.66 -11.79
N ILE A 53 -7.96 -6.08 -12.21
CA ILE A 53 -7.86 -4.65 -12.56
C ILE A 53 -8.80 -4.33 -13.72
N ASP A 54 -8.72 -5.08 -14.80
CA ASP A 54 -9.46 -4.82 -16.04
C ASP A 54 -10.98 -4.93 -15.85
N SER A 55 -11.43 -5.92 -15.10
CA SER A 55 -12.85 -6.08 -14.76
C SER A 55 -13.42 -5.00 -13.82
N ASN A 56 -12.57 -4.19 -13.20
CA ASN A 56 -12.92 -3.10 -12.29
C ASN A 56 -12.42 -1.73 -12.79
N ARG A 57 -11.99 -1.63 -14.05
CA ARG A 57 -11.27 -0.46 -14.59
C ARG A 57 -12.02 0.85 -14.38
N ASP A 58 -13.29 0.92 -14.75
CA ASP A 58 -14.09 2.14 -14.64
C ASP A 58 -14.23 2.63 -13.19
N TYR A 59 -14.44 1.68 -12.27
CA TYR A 59 -14.53 1.96 -10.82
C TYR A 59 -13.19 2.41 -10.25
N LEU A 60 -12.10 1.73 -10.58
CA LEU A 60 -10.76 2.03 -10.05
C LEU A 60 -10.17 3.30 -10.64
N ARG A 61 -10.45 3.59 -11.94
CA ARG A 61 -9.92 4.75 -12.64
C ARG A 61 -10.35 6.09 -12.01
N ALA A 62 -11.47 6.10 -11.30
CA ALA A 62 -11.91 7.30 -10.58
C ALA A 62 -10.90 7.74 -9.48
N TRP A 63 -9.96 6.86 -9.05
CA TRP A 63 -9.10 7.10 -7.89
C TRP A 63 -7.64 6.73 -8.05
N LEU A 64 -7.29 5.92 -9.06
CA LEU A 64 -5.95 5.36 -9.23
C LEU A 64 -5.29 5.88 -10.50
N PRO A 65 -4.31 6.80 -10.41
CA PRO A 65 -3.73 7.49 -11.56
C PRO A 65 -2.90 6.57 -12.49
N TRP A 66 -2.40 5.44 -11.97
CA TRP A 66 -1.53 4.50 -12.69
C TRP A 66 -2.30 3.53 -13.61
N LEU A 67 -3.63 3.54 -13.57
CA LEU A 67 -4.44 2.51 -14.24
C LEU A 67 -4.29 2.53 -15.77
N ASP A 68 -4.06 3.71 -16.34
CA ASP A 68 -3.87 3.88 -17.78
C ASP A 68 -2.49 3.38 -18.26
N ASP A 69 -1.56 3.10 -17.33
CA ASP A 69 -0.24 2.51 -17.61
C ASP A 69 -0.28 0.97 -17.62
N VAL A 70 -1.37 0.34 -17.14
CA VAL A 70 -1.55 -1.12 -17.05
C VAL A 70 -2.67 -1.54 -18.02
N ILE A 71 -2.30 -1.84 -19.27
CA ILE A 71 -3.23 -2.13 -20.38
C ILE A 71 -3.21 -3.61 -20.76
N THR A 72 -2.12 -4.31 -20.45
CA THR A 72 -1.91 -5.72 -20.78
C THR A 72 -1.42 -6.52 -19.55
N VAL A 73 -1.44 -7.85 -19.67
CA VAL A 73 -0.85 -8.74 -18.64
C VAL A 73 0.66 -8.51 -18.54
N GLU A 74 1.30 -8.19 -19.67
CA GLU A 74 2.73 -7.90 -19.74
C GLU A 74 3.11 -6.65 -18.95
N ASP A 75 2.26 -5.63 -18.95
CA ASP A 75 2.48 -4.41 -18.14
C ASP A 75 2.44 -4.74 -16.64
N GLU A 76 1.47 -5.57 -16.20
CA GLU A 76 1.40 -6.01 -14.80
C GLU A 76 2.58 -6.91 -14.43
N LEU A 77 3.01 -7.79 -15.34
CA LEU A 77 4.19 -8.63 -15.15
C LEU A 77 5.46 -7.78 -15.00
N GLU A 78 5.61 -6.74 -15.82
CA GLU A 78 6.73 -5.81 -15.71
C GLU A 78 6.66 -5.01 -14.40
N ALA A 79 5.48 -4.59 -13.95
CA ALA A 79 5.30 -3.92 -12.66
C ALA A 79 5.75 -4.83 -11.49
N ILE A 80 5.45 -6.14 -11.55
CA ILE A 80 5.91 -7.10 -10.54
C ILE A 80 7.45 -7.26 -10.59
N ARG A 81 8.04 -7.33 -11.77
CA ARG A 81 9.50 -7.49 -11.97
C ARG A 81 10.29 -6.26 -11.57
N SER A 82 9.79 -5.08 -11.92
CA SER A 82 10.45 -3.79 -11.70
C SER A 82 10.15 -3.17 -10.33
N ARG A 83 9.43 -3.89 -9.47
CA ARG A 83 9.08 -3.38 -8.14
C ARG A 83 10.33 -2.94 -7.37
N PRO A 84 10.22 -1.85 -6.58
CA PRO A 84 11.29 -1.40 -5.71
C PRO A 84 11.73 -2.47 -4.69
N SER A 85 12.84 -2.24 -4.03
CA SER A 85 13.25 -3.05 -2.89
C SER A 85 12.12 -3.14 -1.86
N LEU A 86 11.96 -4.31 -1.23
CA LEU A 86 11.00 -4.50 -0.13
C LEU A 86 11.27 -3.59 1.07
N LEU A 87 12.41 -2.90 1.09
CA LEU A 87 12.73 -1.86 2.07
C LEU A 87 12.23 -0.47 1.69
N ASP A 88 11.89 -0.27 0.43
CA ASP A 88 11.35 1.01 -0.05
C ASP A 88 9.83 0.96 -0.08
N SER A 89 9.26 -0.16 -0.55
CA SER A 89 7.82 -0.39 -0.62
C SER A 89 7.50 -1.88 -0.66
N CYS A 90 6.29 -2.26 -0.28
CA CYS A 90 5.87 -3.66 -0.31
C CYS A 90 4.38 -3.77 -0.65
N MET A 91 4.05 -4.40 -1.77
CA MET A 91 2.68 -4.66 -2.17
C MET A 91 2.31 -6.12 -1.91
N TYR A 92 1.11 -6.33 -1.41
CA TYR A 92 0.47 -7.64 -1.22
C TYR A 92 -0.79 -7.73 -2.07
N VAL A 93 -1.02 -8.88 -2.68
CA VAL A 93 -2.35 -9.25 -3.17
C VAL A 93 -3.21 -9.69 -1.98
N ILE A 94 -4.48 -9.32 -2.01
CA ILE A 94 -5.51 -9.79 -1.07
C ILE A 94 -6.10 -11.06 -1.65
N LEU A 95 -5.90 -12.18 -0.95
CA LEU A 95 -6.47 -13.48 -1.29
C LEU A 95 -7.70 -13.73 -0.41
N LEU A 96 -8.87 -13.90 -1.04
CA LEU A 96 -10.09 -14.34 -0.40
C LEU A 96 -10.45 -15.72 -0.96
N ASP A 97 -10.44 -16.75 -0.11
CA ASP A 97 -10.63 -18.16 -0.49
C ASP A 97 -9.75 -18.59 -1.69
N GLY A 98 -8.49 -18.13 -1.67
CA GLY A 98 -7.47 -18.44 -2.68
C GLY A 98 -7.57 -17.65 -3.98
N LYS A 99 -8.50 -16.70 -4.11
CA LYS A 99 -8.66 -15.83 -5.29
C LYS A 99 -8.17 -14.42 -5.00
N ILE A 100 -7.48 -13.80 -5.94
CA ILE A 100 -7.06 -12.41 -5.86
C ILE A 100 -8.30 -11.52 -6.01
N VAL A 101 -8.49 -10.61 -5.03
CA VAL A 101 -9.64 -9.70 -5.00
C VAL A 101 -9.26 -8.23 -4.94
N GLY A 102 -7.98 -7.91 -4.79
CA GLY A 102 -7.46 -6.57 -4.69
C GLY A 102 -6.02 -6.57 -4.19
N THR A 103 -5.51 -5.40 -3.80
CA THR A 103 -4.19 -5.26 -3.19
C THR A 103 -4.24 -4.37 -1.96
N VAL A 104 -3.28 -4.58 -1.06
CA VAL A 104 -2.93 -3.67 0.02
C VAL A 104 -1.41 -3.64 0.14
N GLY A 105 -0.83 -2.49 0.44
CA GLY A 105 0.62 -2.44 0.53
C GLY A 105 1.13 -1.21 1.25
N ILE A 106 2.44 -1.21 1.42
CA ILE A 106 3.21 -0.09 1.90
C ILE A 106 3.74 0.66 0.68
N ASN A 107 3.24 1.86 0.43
CA ASN A 107 3.67 2.70 -0.69
C ASN A 107 5.08 3.27 -0.46
N SER A 108 5.44 3.51 0.79
CA SER A 108 6.78 3.97 1.16
C SER A 108 7.09 3.65 2.62
N PHE A 109 8.35 3.25 2.88
CA PHE A 109 8.94 3.19 4.21
C PHE A 109 9.86 4.39 4.41
N ASP A 110 9.75 5.02 5.57
CA ASP A 110 10.71 5.98 6.11
C ASP A 110 11.33 5.35 7.36
N TRP A 111 12.44 4.66 7.17
CA TRP A 111 13.12 3.94 8.25
C TRP A 111 13.77 4.86 9.27
N GLU A 112 14.20 6.04 8.84
CA GLU A 112 14.83 7.03 9.72
C GLU A 112 13.81 7.57 10.75
N ASN A 113 12.61 7.93 10.26
CA ASN A 113 11.51 8.43 11.10
C ASN A 113 10.58 7.30 11.58
N ARG A 114 10.84 6.05 11.21
CA ARG A 114 10.04 4.88 11.55
C ARG A 114 8.57 5.03 11.16
N MET A 115 8.34 5.54 9.95
CA MET A 115 7.01 5.80 9.41
C MET A 115 6.78 4.98 8.14
N PHE A 116 5.51 4.76 7.80
CA PHE A 116 5.12 4.15 6.54
C PHE A 116 3.77 4.66 6.07
N THR A 117 3.53 4.54 4.76
CA THR A 117 2.25 4.90 4.15
C THR A 117 1.58 3.67 3.54
N VAL A 118 0.29 3.50 3.80
CA VAL A 118 -0.51 2.36 3.32
C VAL A 118 -1.39 2.79 2.17
N GLY A 119 -1.43 1.96 1.11
CA GLY A 119 -2.35 2.08 -0.02
C GLY A 119 -3.10 0.78 -0.25
N TYR A 120 -4.27 0.84 -0.90
CA TYR A 120 -5.10 -0.33 -1.19
C TYR A 120 -6.12 -0.07 -2.29
N TRP A 121 -6.55 -1.15 -2.93
CA TRP A 121 -7.77 -1.20 -3.70
C TRP A 121 -8.42 -2.59 -3.60
N LEU A 122 -9.72 -2.67 -3.86
CA LEU A 122 -10.51 -3.91 -3.80
C LEU A 122 -11.48 -3.93 -4.98
N SER A 123 -11.85 -5.11 -5.45
CA SER A 123 -12.95 -5.29 -6.40
C SER A 123 -14.23 -4.65 -5.89
N GLU A 124 -14.96 -3.99 -6.78
CA GLU A 124 -16.16 -3.21 -6.45
C GLU A 124 -17.24 -4.07 -5.78
N ASP A 125 -17.47 -5.29 -6.29
CA ASP A 125 -18.44 -6.27 -5.80
C ASP A 125 -18.20 -6.76 -4.36
N LEU A 126 -16.98 -6.55 -3.84
CA LEU A 126 -16.58 -6.95 -2.49
C LEU A 126 -16.45 -5.78 -1.51
N THR A 127 -16.78 -4.57 -1.96
CA THR A 127 -16.75 -3.39 -1.10
C THR A 127 -17.80 -3.45 0.02
N GLY A 128 -17.59 -2.70 1.10
CA GLY A 128 -18.53 -2.66 2.23
C GLY A 128 -18.51 -3.87 3.17
N GLN A 129 -17.74 -4.93 2.87
CA GLN A 129 -17.67 -6.17 3.67
C GLN A 129 -16.54 -6.14 4.74
N GLY A 130 -15.84 -5.03 4.88
CA GLY A 130 -14.76 -4.87 5.87
C GLY A 130 -13.44 -5.56 5.50
N ILE A 131 -13.32 -6.15 4.30
CA ILE A 131 -12.12 -6.88 3.85
C ILE A 131 -10.89 -5.99 3.92
N VAL A 132 -10.90 -4.83 3.25
CA VAL A 132 -9.77 -3.89 3.26
C VAL A 132 -9.40 -3.45 4.67
N THR A 133 -10.40 -3.16 5.52
CA THR A 133 -10.14 -2.74 6.90
C THR A 133 -9.36 -3.81 7.67
N LYS A 134 -9.76 -5.10 7.55
CA LYS A 134 -9.06 -6.22 8.17
C LYS A 134 -7.64 -6.40 7.61
N CYS A 135 -7.49 -6.27 6.29
CA CYS A 135 -6.19 -6.37 5.63
C CYS A 135 -5.23 -5.25 6.08
N CYS A 136 -5.71 -3.99 6.10
CA CYS A 136 -4.93 -2.86 6.59
C CYS A 136 -4.57 -3.02 8.07
N SER A 137 -5.52 -3.49 8.91
CA SER A 137 -5.27 -3.77 10.32
C SER A 137 -4.10 -4.75 10.50
N ARG A 138 -4.16 -5.89 9.80
CA ARG A 138 -3.09 -6.90 9.88
C ARG A 138 -1.74 -6.39 9.37
N LEU A 139 -1.75 -5.61 8.29
CA LEU A 139 -0.52 -5.05 7.72
C LEU A 139 0.09 -3.99 8.65
N ILE A 140 -0.72 -3.09 9.21
CA ILE A 140 -0.28 -2.06 10.17
C ILE A 140 0.30 -2.73 11.42
N HIS A 141 -0.38 -3.74 11.94
CA HIS A 141 0.10 -4.54 13.09
C HIS A 141 1.48 -5.15 12.78
N HIS A 142 1.66 -5.80 11.62
CA HIS A 142 2.94 -6.34 11.17
C HIS A 142 4.05 -5.28 11.12
N CYS A 143 3.75 -4.10 10.57
CA CYS A 143 4.73 -3.01 10.51
C CYS A 143 5.12 -2.47 11.89
N PHE A 144 4.20 -2.44 12.84
CA PHE A 144 4.47 -1.99 14.19
C PHE A 144 5.23 -3.03 15.01
N GLU A 145 4.78 -4.29 15.00
CA GLU A 145 5.34 -5.35 15.85
C GLU A 145 6.62 -5.97 15.30
N ASP A 146 6.59 -6.33 14.00
CA ASP A 146 7.67 -7.13 13.42
C ASP A 146 8.73 -6.26 12.75
N LEU A 147 8.35 -5.11 12.15
CA LEU A 147 9.28 -4.22 11.45
C LEU A 147 9.73 -3.03 12.32
N GLY A 148 9.14 -2.82 13.50
CA GLY A 148 9.56 -1.81 14.47
C GLY A 148 9.23 -0.37 14.09
N HIS A 149 8.28 -0.15 13.19
CA HIS A 149 7.79 1.17 12.86
C HIS A 149 6.98 1.79 14.00
N HIS A 150 6.81 3.12 13.95
CA HIS A 150 6.14 3.90 15.00
C HIS A 150 4.87 4.59 14.51
N ARG A 151 4.77 4.90 13.20
CA ARG A 151 3.67 5.68 12.67
C ARG A 151 3.19 5.14 11.32
N ALA A 152 1.88 4.88 11.23
CA ALA A 152 1.19 4.54 10.00
C ALA A 152 0.43 5.75 9.46
N CYS A 153 0.47 5.96 8.15
CA CYS A 153 -0.29 6.99 7.44
C CYS A 153 -1.12 6.37 6.31
N ILE A 154 -2.32 6.92 6.10
CA ILE A 154 -3.15 6.62 4.93
C ILE A 154 -3.56 7.97 4.33
N LEU A 155 -3.30 8.14 3.03
CA LEU A 155 -3.71 9.30 2.27
C LEU A 155 -4.84 8.88 1.33
N VAL A 156 -5.94 9.61 1.34
CA VAL A 156 -7.12 9.28 0.54
C VAL A 156 -7.66 10.55 -0.11
N ALA A 157 -7.98 10.51 -1.40
CA ALA A 157 -8.66 11.62 -2.07
C ALA A 157 -9.90 12.06 -1.27
N VAL A 158 -10.06 13.36 -1.07
CA VAL A 158 -11.08 13.93 -0.16
C VAL A 158 -12.49 13.45 -0.51
N GLU A 159 -12.79 13.30 -1.80
CA GLU A 159 -14.10 12.87 -2.30
C GLU A 159 -14.29 11.34 -2.30
N ASN A 160 -13.24 10.55 -2.01
CA ASN A 160 -13.35 9.09 -1.93
C ASN A 160 -13.86 8.66 -0.55
N PHE A 161 -15.12 8.95 -0.26
CA PHE A 161 -15.74 8.66 1.04
C PHE A 161 -15.68 7.18 1.45
N PRO A 162 -15.92 6.20 0.55
CA PRO A 162 -15.78 4.78 0.91
C PRO A 162 -14.38 4.45 1.42
N SER A 163 -13.34 4.92 0.73
CA SER A 163 -11.94 4.70 1.11
C SER A 163 -11.59 5.42 2.41
N ARG A 164 -12.08 6.65 2.65
CA ARG A 164 -11.89 7.38 3.92
C ARG A 164 -12.51 6.68 5.12
N GLY A 165 -13.52 5.86 4.91
CA GLY A 165 -14.10 5.01 5.96
C GLY A 165 -13.15 3.96 6.52
N VAL A 166 -12.11 3.55 5.77
CA VAL A 166 -11.13 2.55 6.22
C VAL A 166 -10.28 3.09 7.39
N PRO A 167 -9.51 4.19 7.25
CA PRO A 167 -8.72 4.72 8.34
C PRO A 167 -9.59 5.14 9.54
N THR A 168 -10.81 5.63 9.31
CA THR A 168 -11.74 5.95 10.41
C THR A 168 -12.08 4.71 11.25
N ARG A 169 -12.39 3.58 10.61
CA ARG A 169 -12.66 2.30 11.31
C ARG A 169 -11.43 1.72 12.00
N LEU A 170 -10.24 2.04 11.52
CA LEU A 170 -8.96 1.68 12.15
C LEU A 170 -8.58 2.59 13.32
N GLY A 171 -9.43 3.53 13.71
CA GLY A 171 -9.13 4.46 14.80
C GLY A 171 -8.08 5.52 14.47
N MET A 172 -7.73 5.68 13.17
CA MET A 172 -6.79 6.71 12.76
C MET A 172 -7.43 8.10 12.83
N ARG A 173 -6.68 9.10 13.31
CA ARG A 173 -7.14 10.48 13.34
C ARG A 173 -6.90 11.17 12.00
N LEU A 174 -7.79 12.05 11.60
CA LEU A 174 -7.59 12.98 10.49
C LEU A 174 -6.65 14.11 10.96
N GLU A 175 -5.50 14.23 10.33
CA GLU A 175 -4.51 15.29 10.67
C GLU A 175 -4.65 16.54 9.81
N GLY A 176 -5.27 16.41 8.65
CA GLY A 176 -5.51 17.57 7.77
C GLY A 176 -5.79 17.16 6.33
N ILE A 177 -5.85 18.20 5.48
CA ILE A 177 -6.02 18.05 4.04
C ILE A 177 -4.75 18.57 3.36
N SER A 178 -4.13 17.71 2.56
CA SER A 178 -3.02 18.07 1.68
C SER A 178 -3.59 18.54 0.35
N LYS A 179 -3.44 19.83 0.05
CA LYS A 179 -3.94 20.45 -1.18
C LYS A 179 -3.14 20.01 -2.39
N ASP A 180 -3.85 19.80 -3.53
CA ASP A 180 -3.26 19.43 -4.82
C ASP A 180 -2.21 18.30 -4.68
N ARG A 181 -2.56 17.29 -3.88
CA ARG A 181 -1.62 16.24 -3.43
C ARG A 181 -1.28 15.26 -4.53
N GLU A 182 -2.23 14.96 -5.41
CA GLU A 182 -2.09 13.93 -6.43
C GLU A 182 -2.63 14.42 -7.76
N TRP A 183 -1.88 14.18 -8.84
CA TRP A 183 -2.33 14.39 -10.20
C TRP A 183 -3.14 13.18 -10.67
N LEU A 184 -4.42 13.39 -10.96
CA LEU A 184 -5.33 12.35 -11.42
C LEU A 184 -5.74 12.66 -12.86
N TYR A 185 -5.01 12.09 -13.82
CA TYR A 185 -5.16 12.21 -15.27
C TYR A 185 -5.07 13.64 -15.83
N ASP A 186 -6.00 14.54 -15.48
CA ASP A 186 -6.15 15.88 -16.06
C ASP A 186 -6.35 16.99 -15.01
N HIS A 187 -6.38 16.61 -13.70
CA HIS A 187 -6.57 17.55 -12.60
C HIS A 187 -5.85 17.10 -11.33
N TYR A 188 -5.69 18.03 -10.40
CA TYR A 188 -5.20 17.72 -9.05
C TYR A 188 -6.34 17.37 -8.11
N VAL A 189 -6.09 16.44 -7.21
CA VAL A 189 -6.99 16.10 -6.11
C VAL A 189 -6.34 16.35 -4.76
N ASP A 190 -7.15 16.84 -3.83
CA ASP A 190 -6.76 16.99 -2.44
C ASP A 190 -6.80 15.64 -1.74
N ALA A 191 -5.88 15.40 -0.80
CA ALA A 191 -5.87 14.18 0.00
C ALA A 191 -6.12 14.48 1.48
N ALA A 192 -7.05 13.74 2.07
CA ALA A 192 -7.20 13.63 3.52
C ALA A 192 -6.10 12.76 4.09
N VAL A 193 -5.33 13.29 5.05
CA VAL A 193 -4.21 12.62 5.69
C VAL A 193 -4.66 12.04 7.02
N TYR A 194 -4.67 10.71 7.11
CA TYR A 194 -4.97 9.98 8.34
C TYR A 194 -3.70 9.36 8.91
N ALA A 195 -3.60 9.33 10.23
CA ALA A 195 -2.46 8.72 10.88
C ALA A 195 -2.81 8.10 12.23
N ILE A 196 -1.98 7.12 12.64
CA ILE A 196 -1.99 6.52 13.96
C ILE A 196 -0.55 6.17 14.35
N THR A 197 -0.22 6.35 15.63
CA THR A 197 1.06 5.93 16.20
C THR A 197 0.94 4.58 16.88
N LYS A 198 2.08 3.88 17.06
CA LYS A 198 2.10 2.58 17.75
C LYS A 198 1.45 2.63 19.15
N PRO A 199 1.74 3.63 20.03
CA PRO A 199 1.07 3.69 21.33
C PRO A 199 -0.46 3.86 21.24
N GLU A 200 -0.95 4.63 20.23
CA GLU A 200 -2.39 4.76 20.00
C GLU A 200 -3.00 3.45 19.51
N TRP A 201 -2.28 2.74 18.63
CA TRP A 201 -2.68 1.42 18.12
C TRP A 201 -2.81 0.38 19.24
N ASP A 202 -1.83 0.34 20.15
CA ASP A 202 -1.83 -0.58 21.28
C ASP A 202 -3.04 -0.36 22.22
N LEU A 203 -3.48 0.88 22.37
CA LEU A 203 -4.67 1.21 23.18
C LEU A 203 -5.99 0.71 22.54
N LEU A 204 -6.02 0.47 21.23
CA LEU A 204 -7.21 -0.07 20.57
C LEU A 204 -7.39 -1.58 20.81
N GLY A 205 -6.36 -2.27 21.28
CA GLY A 205 -6.39 -3.72 21.52
C GLY A 205 -6.64 -4.55 20.26
N VAL A 206 -6.19 -4.06 19.11
CA VAL A 206 -6.35 -4.72 17.81
C VAL A 206 -5.21 -5.74 17.66
N GLU A 207 -5.55 -7.03 17.70
CA GLU A 207 -4.65 -8.14 17.40
C GLU A 207 -4.71 -8.53 15.92
#